data_0e512199afc84121a94e4dea084148c7
#
_entry.id   0e512199afc84121a94e4dea084148c7
#
_cell.length_a   1.000
_cell.length_b   1.000
_cell.length_c   1.000
_cell.angle_alpha   90.00
_cell.angle_beta   90.00
_cell.angle_gamma   90.00
#
_symmetry.space_group_name_H-M   'P 1'
#
loop_
_entity.id
_entity.type
_entity.pdbx_description
1 polymer ?
#
loop_
_entity_poly.entity_id
_entity_poly.type
_entity_poly.pdbx_seq_one_letter_code
_entity_poly.pdbx_strand_id
1 'polypeptide(L)'
;LSLTGIAREVAALTGTPATYVKVADVPVTGSATREIVLDAPAACPRYCGRIVSGVNAKAPTPEWMKRRIERSGVRAISALVDITNYVMLELGQPLHAFDNAKLSGAIHARMAKPGEQLLLLNEQTIPVDADVLMIADDQKPLAMAGIMGGEESGITLETTELFLESAYFAPTAIAGRARRYGFGSDASHRFERGVDFGATRAAIERATQLIIEICGGQACPLVEAAADLPARKPVRLRVARVAKVLGVAFSGEQIAELFNRLALPFTREGDDFLVTPPSYRFDIEIEEDLIEEVAR
;
A
#
# COMPACT_ATOMS: atom_id res chain seq x y z
N LEU A 1 7.24 5.54 -0.81
CA LEU A 1 6.87 6.76 -0.07
C LEU A 1 6.36 6.42 1.34
N SER A 2 7.31 6.20 2.29
CA SER A 2 7.00 5.83 3.68
C SER A 2 8.15 6.17 4.61
N LEU A 3 7.87 6.19 5.93
CA LEU A 3 8.92 6.33 6.95
C LEU A 3 9.91 5.16 6.89
N THR A 4 9.43 3.94 6.66
CA THR A 4 10.28 2.76 6.45
C THR A 4 11.20 2.93 5.23
N GLY A 5 10.70 3.49 4.12
CA GLY A 5 11.50 3.78 2.94
C GLY A 5 12.58 4.82 3.23
N ILE A 6 12.20 5.95 3.87
CA ILE A 6 13.16 7.01 4.26
C ILE A 6 14.21 6.46 5.23
N ALA A 7 13.81 5.65 6.22
CA ALA A 7 14.76 5.04 7.16
C ALA A 7 15.79 4.15 6.44
N ARG A 8 15.38 3.44 5.40
CA ARG A 8 16.26 2.61 4.57
C ARG A 8 17.28 3.47 3.83
N GLU A 9 16.83 4.58 3.21
CA GLU A 9 17.72 5.52 2.52
C GLU A 9 18.73 6.18 3.49
N VAL A 10 18.25 6.66 4.63
CA VAL A 10 19.13 7.27 5.64
C VAL A 10 20.17 6.26 6.15
N ALA A 11 19.75 5.02 6.40
CA ALA A 11 20.67 3.96 6.82
C ALA A 11 21.74 3.69 5.74
N ALA A 12 21.36 3.62 4.47
CA ALA A 12 22.29 3.41 3.38
C ALA A 12 23.30 4.54 3.25
N LEU A 13 22.85 5.80 3.31
CA LEU A 13 23.69 6.99 3.18
C LEU A 13 24.65 7.18 4.36
N THR A 14 24.18 6.91 5.58
CA THR A 14 24.96 7.17 6.80
C THR A 14 25.78 5.98 7.28
N GLY A 15 25.53 4.78 6.72
CA GLY A 15 26.09 3.53 7.22
C GLY A 15 25.56 3.12 8.61
N THR A 16 24.50 3.77 9.09
CA THR A 16 23.90 3.48 10.40
C THR A 16 22.80 2.44 10.24
N PRO A 17 22.79 1.35 11.03
CA PRO A 17 21.74 0.34 10.95
C PRO A 17 20.35 0.93 11.21
N ALA A 18 19.38 0.64 10.33
CA ALA A 18 17.98 1.00 10.55
C ALA A 18 17.28 -0.07 11.38
N THR A 19 16.42 0.38 12.30
CA THR A 19 15.51 -0.50 13.02
C THR A 19 14.11 -0.38 12.41
N TYR A 20 13.57 -1.50 11.94
CA TYR A 20 12.25 -1.55 11.32
C TYR A 20 11.21 -2.12 12.29
N VAL A 21 9.97 -1.69 12.13
CA VAL A 21 8.83 -2.29 12.83
C VAL A 21 8.70 -3.74 12.41
N LYS A 22 8.74 -4.64 13.38
CA LYS A 22 8.46 -6.06 13.15
C LYS A 22 6.94 -6.25 13.26
N VAL A 23 6.32 -6.62 12.16
CA VAL A 23 4.91 -6.93 12.11
C VAL A 23 4.74 -8.43 12.29
N ALA A 24 4.03 -8.85 13.32
CA ALA A 24 3.66 -10.24 13.54
C ALA A 24 2.21 -10.47 13.12
N ASP A 25 1.89 -11.70 12.76
CA ASP A 25 0.50 -12.10 12.51
C ASP A 25 -0.32 -11.92 13.78
N VAL A 26 -1.49 -11.31 13.66
CA VAL A 26 -2.41 -11.12 14.78
C VAL A 26 -3.19 -12.41 15.03
N PRO A 27 -3.26 -12.90 16.29
CA PRO A 27 -4.06 -14.08 16.61
C PRO A 27 -5.53 -13.91 16.21
N VAL A 28 -6.06 -14.90 15.53
CA VAL A 28 -7.48 -14.92 15.13
C VAL A 28 -8.32 -15.28 16.35
N THR A 29 -9.27 -14.41 16.70
CA THR A 29 -10.15 -14.56 17.87
C THR A 29 -11.64 -14.50 17.50
N GLY A 30 -11.97 -14.01 16.30
CA GLY A 30 -13.31 -14.03 15.70
C GLY A 30 -13.40 -15.05 14.57
N SER A 31 -14.58 -15.23 13.97
CA SER A 31 -14.82 -16.24 12.94
C SER A 31 -15.41 -15.71 11.64
N ALA A 32 -15.85 -14.45 11.62
CA ALA A 32 -16.48 -13.86 10.44
C ALA A 32 -15.48 -13.71 9.28
N THR A 33 -15.95 -13.98 8.08
CA THR A 33 -15.18 -13.80 6.84
C THR A 33 -16.05 -13.16 5.78
N ARG A 34 -15.41 -12.52 4.79
CA ARG A 34 -16.07 -12.02 3.59
C ARG A 34 -15.27 -12.46 2.39
N GLU A 35 -15.95 -13.02 1.40
CA GLU A 35 -15.34 -13.44 0.15
C GLU A 35 -14.79 -12.23 -0.62
N ILE A 36 -13.69 -12.44 -1.33
CA ILE A 36 -13.05 -11.43 -2.18
C ILE A 36 -12.91 -12.02 -3.58
N VAL A 37 -13.43 -11.29 -4.56
CA VAL A 37 -13.45 -11.69 -5.98
C VAL A 37 -12.65 -10.66 -6.80
N LEU A 38 -11.67 -11.13 -7.54
CA LEU A 38 -10.87 -10.31 -8.44
C LEU A 38 -11.43 -10.41 -9.86
N ASP A 39 -12.47 -9.61 -10.18
CA ASP A 39 -13.06 -9.58 -11.53
C ASP A 39 -12.14 -8.85 -12.54
N ALA A 40 -11.23 -7.99 -12.05
CA ALA A 40 -10.23 -7.31 -12.84
C ALA A 40 -8.81 -7.63 -12.33
N PRO A 41 -8.33 -8.89 -12.43
CA PRO A 41 -7.09 -9.33 -11.80
C PRO A 41 -5.83 -8.61 -12.34
N ALA A 42 -5.86 -8.13 -13.58
CA ALA A 42 -4.77 -7.32 -14.12
C ALA A 42 -4.66 -5.94 -13.46
N ALA A 43 -5.79 -5.36 -13.02
CA ALA A 43 -5.84 -4.06 -12.36
C ALA A 43 -5.68 -4.17 -10.84
N CYS A 44 -6.18 -5.24 -10.23
CA CYS A 44 -6.02 -5.57 -8.81
C CYS A 44 -5.51 -7.01 -8.67
N PRO A 45 -4.21 -7.26 -8.78
CA PRO A 45 -3.68 -8.62 -8.71
C PRO A 45 -3.54 -9.16 -7.28
N ARG A 46 -3.72 -8.35 -6.25
CA ARG A 46 -3.71 -8.80 -4.85
C ARG A 46 -4.63 -7.96 -3.98
N TYR A 47 -5.46 -8.62 -3.20
CA TYR A 47 -6.36 -8.00 -2.24
C TYR A 47 -6.41 -8.81 -0.95
N CYS A 48 -6.08 -8.16 0.16
CA CYS A 48 -6.21 -8.71 1.50
C CYS A 48 -7.36 -8.00 2.21
N GLY A 49 -8.27 -8.77 2.80
CA GLY A 49 -9.39 -8.27 3.57
C GLY A 49 -9.51 -8.95 4.92
N ARG A 50 -9.93 -8.22 5.93
CA ARG A 50 -10.18 -8.78 7.27
C ARG A 50 -11.33 -8.07 7.95
N ILE A 51 -12.21 -8.83 8.57
CA ILE A 51 -13.20 -8.29 9.49
C ILE A 51 -12.56 -8.13 10.86
N VAL A 52 -12.80 -6.98 11.50
CA VAL A 52 -12.51 -6.76 12.93
C VAL A 52 -13.83 -6.41 13.60
N SER A 53 -14.29 -7.28 14.48
CA SER A 53 -15.60 -7.15 15.14
C SER A 53 -15.48 -6.63 16.58
N GLY A 54 -16.52 -5.97 17.06
CA GLY A 54 -16.57 -5.47 18.45
C GLY A 54 -15.67 -4.27 18.72
N VAL A 55 -15.35 -3.48 17.71
CA VAL A 55 -14.51 -2.28 17.88
C VAL A 55 -15.28 -1.13 18.52
N ASN A 56 -14.59 -0.31 19.30
CA ASN A 56 -15.07 0.97 19.79
C ASN A 56 -14.57 2.10 18.86
N ALA A 57 -15.36 2.49 17.86
CA ALA A 57 -15.01 3.58 16.96
C ALA A 57 -14.92 4.96 17.63
N LYS A 58 -15.45 5.11 18.87
CA LYS A 58 -15.35 6.34 19.69
C LYS A 58 -14.05 6.39 20.52
N ALA A 59 -13.21 5.37 20.46
CA ALA A 59 -11.92 5.40 21.13
C ALA A 59 -11.10 6.61 20.64
N PRO A 60 -10.44 7.35 21.55
CA PRO A 60 -9.62 8.48 21.14
C PRO A 60 -8.33 8.00 20.45
N THR A 61 -7.91 8.71 19.42
CA THR A 61 -6.59 8.51 18.83
C THR A 61 -5.52 8.82 19.87
N PRO A 62 -4.59 7.89 20.16
CA PRO A 62 -3.50 8.15 21.09
C PRO A 62 -2.67 9.37 20.68
N GLU A 63 -2.28 10.20 21.65
CA GLU A 63 -1.57 11.45 21.40
C GLU A 63 -0.27 11.27 20.59
N TRP A 64 0.45 10.16 20.82
CA TRP A 64 1.66 9.85 20.07
C TRP A 64 1.39 9.63 18.58
N MET A 65 0.26 8.97 18.22
CA MET A 65 -0.15 8.72 16.84
C MET A 65 -0.63 10.00 16.20
N LYS A 66 -1.54 10.73 16.86
CA LYS A 66 -2.06 12.02 16.40
C LYS A 66 -0.93 12.97 16.04
N ARG A 67 0.05 13.14 16.94
CA ARG A 67 1.21 14.00 16.71
C ARG A 67 2.05 13.57 15.51
N ARG A 68 2.20 12.27 15.26
CA ARG A 68 2.97 11.75 14.12
C ARG A 68 2.28 12.00 12.79
N ILE A 69 0.97 11.74 12.69
CA ILE A 69 0.22 11.98 11.46
C ILE A 69 0.10 13.47 11.16
N GLU A 70 -0.15 14.32 12.16
CA GLU A 70 -0.22 15.78 11.98
C GLU A 70 1.13 16.37 11.54
N ARG A 71 2.24 15.92 12.09
CA ARG A 71 3.59 16.32 11.64
C ARG A 71 3.93 15.83 10.23
N SER A 72 3.23 14.81 9.74
CA SER A 72 3.33 14.34 8.35
C SER A 72 2.37 15.05 7.41
N GLY A 73 1.65 16.07 7.87
CA GLY A 73 0.72 16.88 7.07
C GLY A 73 -0.68 16.27 6.93
N VAL A 74 -1.00 15.21 7.66
CA VAL A 74 -2.32 14.55 7.64
C VAL A 74 -3.12 14.98 8.87
N ARG A 75 -4.38 15.37 8.68
CA ARG A 75 -5.27 15.73 9.78
C ARG A 75 -5.80 14.49 10.50
N ALA A 76 -5.73 14.48 11.83
CA ALA A 76 -6.40 13.46 12.64
C ALA A 76 -7.93 13.62 12.60
N ILE A 77 -8.65 12.52 12.46
CA ILE A 77 -10.11 12.47 12.27
C ILE A 77 -10.77 11.61 13.35
N SER A 78 -10.46 10.32 13.36
CA SER A 78 -10.93 9.32 14.32
C SER A 78 -9.92 8.18 14.40
N ALA A 79 -9.89 7.43 15.50
CA ALA A 79 -8.88 6.41 15.71
C ALA A 79 -8.78 5.39 14.55
N LEU A 80 -9.90 4.92 14.02
CA LEU A 80 -9.91 3.95 12.91
C LEU A 80 -9.32 4.55 11.62
N VAL A 81 -9.67 5.79 11.27
CA VAL A 81 -9.11 6.49 10.09
C VAL A 81 -7.64 6.83 10.32
N ASP A 82 -7.30 7.28 11.52
CA ASP A 82 -5.95 7.68 11.87
C ASP A 82 -4.98 6.49 11.84
N ILE A 83 -5.45 5.30 12.25
CA ILE A 83 -4.67 4.06 12.14
C ILE A 83 -4.37 3.71 10.69
N THR A 84 -5.34 3.78 9.77
CA THR A 84 -5.10 3.50 8.35
C THR A 84 -4.11 4.50 7.74
N ASN A 85 -4.26 5.78 8.07
CA ASN A 85 -3.31 6.83 7.66
C ASN A 85 -1.92 6.62 8.28
N TYR A 86 -1.85 6.24 9.56
CA TYR A 86 -0.58 5.98 10.23
C TYR A 86 0.19 4.82 9.56
N VAL A 87 -0.48 3.70 9.27
CA VAL A 87 0.15 2.56 8.59
C VAL A 87 0.59 2.93 7.17
N MET A 88 -0.20 3.71 6.45
CA MET A 88 0.20 4.24 5.15
C MET A 88 1.48 5.09 5.24
N LEU A 89 1.61 5.95 6.24
CA LEU A 89 2.82 6.74 6.47
C LEU A 89 4.00 5.88 6.94
N GLU A 90 3.76 4.91 7.82
CA GLU A 90 4.78 4.03 8.39
C GLU A 90 5.35 3.06 7.34
N LEU A 91 4.49 2.34 6.62
CA LEU A 91 4.85 1.26 5.71
C LEU A 91 4.74 1.59 4.22
N GLY A 92 4.01 2.66 3.86
CA GLY A 92 3.79 3.05 2.46
C GLY A 92 2.63 2.35 1.78
N GLN A 93 1.88 1.51 2.50
CA GLN A 93 0.70 0.81 2.00
C GLN A 93 -0.57 1.54 2.42
N PRO A 94 -1.32 2.16 1.49
CA PRO A 94 -2.62 2.69 1.82
C PRO A 94 -3.60 1.58 2.17
N LEU A 95 -4.44 1.83 3.17
CA LEU A 95 -5.51 0.95 3.60
C LEU A 95 -6.84 1.68 3.55
N HIS A 96 -7.93 0.92 3.45
CA HIS A 96 -9.27 1.44 3.61
C HIS A 96 -10.05 0.61 4.62
N ALA A 97 -11.02 1.24 5.28
CA ALA A 97 -11.92 0.59 6.22
C ALA A 97 -13.36 0.89 5.85
N PHE A 98 -14.14 -0.16 5.64
CA PHE A 98 -15.58 -0.08 5.41
C PHE A 98 -16.33 -0.47 6.68
N ASP A 99 -17.50 0.09 6.88
CA ASP A 99 -18.45 -0.40 7.87
C ASP A 99 -19.04 -1.73 7.38
N ASN A 100 -18.70 -2.84 8.04
CA ASN A 100 -19.08 -4.16 7.58
C ASN A 100 -20.60 -4.38 7.56
N ALA A 101 -21.35 -3.66 8.41
CA ALA A 101 -22.82 -3.73 8.43
C ALA A 101 -23.47 -3.10 7.18
N LYS A 102 -22.74 -2.26 6.45
CA LYS A 102 -23.23 -1.60 5.22
C LYS A 102 -22.85 -2.36 3.94
N LEU A 103 -22.16 -3.50 4.06
CA LEU A 103 -21.69 -4.31 2.94
C LEU A 103 -22.59 -5.52 2.70
N SER A 104 -22.82 -5.86 1.44
CA SER A 104 -23.69 -6.97 1.01
C SER A 104 -22.91 -8.02 0.21
N GLY A 105 -22.82 -9.26 0.70
CA GLY A 105 -22.18 -10.35 -0.02
C GLY A 105 -20.66 -10.25 -0.14
N ALA A 106 -20.10 -10.60 -1.27
CA ALA A 106 -18.66 -10.57 -1.53
C ALA A 106 -18.12 -9.16 -1.81
N ILE A 107 -16.80 -9.00 -1.69
CA ILE A 107 -16.10 -7.78 -2.18
C ILE A 107 -15.53 -8.08 -3.55
N HIS A 108 -15.81 -7.21 -4.50
CA HIS A 108 -15.40 -7.28 -5.89
C HIS A 108 -14.40 -6.19 -6.24
N ALA A 109 -13.22 -6.56 -6.72
CA ALA A 109 -12.32 -5.64 -7.40
C ALA A 109 -12.58 -5.74 -8.91
N ARG A 110 -13.36 -4.79 -9.46
CA ARG A 110 -13.87 -4.82 -10.85
C ARG A 110 -13.74 -3.48 -11.54
N MET A 111 -13.84 -3.47 -12.84
CA MET A 111 -14.00 -2.22 -13.57
C MET A 111 -15.41 -1.65 -13.36
N ALA A 112 -15.54 -0.33 -13.48
CA ALA A 112 -16.82 0.35 -13.38
C ALA A 112 -17.80 -0.13 -14.48
N LYS A 113 -19.09 -0.19 -14.14
CA LYS A 113 -20.17 -0.52 -15.08
C LYS A 113 -20.64 0.75 -15.81
N PRO A 114 -21.11 0.64 -17.05
CA PRO A 114 -21.66 1.78 -17.77
C PRO A 114 -22.77 2.49 -16.99
N GLY A 115 -22.66 3.82 -16.85
CA GLY A 115 -23.66 4.65 -16.14
C GLY A 115 -23.58 4.58 -14.61
N GLU A 116 -22.58 3.91 -14.07
CA GLU A 116 -22.39 3.81 -12.61
C GLU A 116 -22.05 5.18 -12.01
N GLN A 117 -22.57 5.46 -10.83
CA GLN A 117 -22.28 6.68 -10.07
C GLN A 117 -21.84 6.31 -8.67
N LEU A 118 -21.05 7.17 -8.05
CA LEU A 118 -20.58 6.98 -6.68
C LEU A 118 -20.66 8.32 -5.92
N LEU A 119 -21.31 8.29 -4.75
CA LEU A 119 -21.20 9.36 -3.76
C LEU A 119 -19.93 9.15 -2.95
N LEU A 120 -19.00 10.08 -3.08
CA LEU A 120 -17.69 10.02 -2.46
C LEU A 120 -17.67 10.60 -1.04
N LEU A 121 -16.65 10.26 -0.24
CA LEU A 121 -16.42 10.81 1.11
C LEU A 121 -16.27 12.33 1.16
N ASN A 122 -16.06 13.01 0.03
CA ASN A 122 -16.06 14.48 -0.09
C ASN A 122 -17.43 15.04 -0.46
N GLU A 123 -18.49 14.25 -0.31
CA GLU A 123 -19.91 14.63 -0.58
C GLU A 123 -20.22 14.91 -2.07
N GLN A 124 -19.32 14.56 -2.98
CA GLN A 124 -19.53 14.70 -4.41
C GLN A 124 -20.07 13.41 -5.02
N THR A 125 -21.18 13.48 -5.74
CA THR A 125 -21.65 12.38 -6.58
C THR A 125 -21.03 12.53 -7.97
N ILE A 126 -20.28 11.52 -8.41
CA ILE A 126 -19.62 11.52 -9.70
C ILE A 126 -20.12 10.37 -10.58
N PRO A 127 -20.28 10.59 -11.89
CA PRO A 127 -20.38 9.51 -12.86
C PRO A 127 -18.98 8.86 -12.99
N VAL A 128 -18.93 7.54 -13.01
CA VAL A 128 -17.68 6.81 -13.09
C VAL A 128 -17.49 6.25 -14.48
N ASP A 129 -16.33 6.55 -15.10
CA ASP A 129 -15.97 6.03 -16.42
C ASP A 129 -15.63 4.53 -16.35
N ALA A 130 -15.91 3.80 -17.45
CA ALA A 130 -15.72 2.34 -17.50
C ALA A 130 -14.25 1.86 -17.35
N ASP A 131 -13.27 2.77 -17.49
CA ASP A 131 -11.84 2.47 -17.30
C ASP A 131 -11.35 2.71 -15.86
N VAL A 132 -12.26 2.98 -14.91
CA VAL A 132 -11.96 3.16 -13.50
C VAL A 132 -12.11 1.83 -12.76
N LEU A 133 -11.09 1.48 -11.99
CA LEU A 133 -11.15 0.33 -11.08
C LEU A 133 -11.99 0.70 -9.86
N MET A 134 -12.95 -0.16 -9.54
CA MET A 134 -13.88 0.00 -8.42
C MET A 134 -13.70 -1.13 -7.41
N ILE A 135 -13.88 -0.79 -6.15
CA ILE A 135 -14.27 -1.76 -5.13
C ILE A 135 -15.79 -1.70 -5.01
N ALA A 136 -16.42 -2.84 -5.08
CA ALA A 136 -17.87 -2.99 -5.02
C ALA A 136 -18.24 -4.17 -4.11
N ASP A 137 -19.48 -4.22 -3.70
CA ASP A 137 -20.08 -5.45 -3.17
C ASP A 137 -21.06 -6.05 -4.21
N ASP A 138 -21.83 -7.07 -3.83
CA ASP A 138 -22.78 -7.72 -4.74
C ASP A 138 -23.88 -6.77 -5.25
N GLN A 139 -24.11 -5.63 -4.57
CA GLN A 139 -25.22 -4.74 -4.84
C GLN A 139 -24.79 -3.38 -5.42
N LYS A 140 -23.69 -2.80 -4.93
CA LYS A 140 -23.31 -1.41 -5.22
C LYS A 140 -21.81 -1.16 -5.28
N PRO A 141 -21.38 -0.05 -5.95
CA PRO A 141 -20.01 0.43 -5.83
C PRO A 141 -19.75 0.97 -4.43
N LEU A 142 -18.58 0.71 -3.89
CA LEU A 142 -18.15 1.11 -2.55
C LEU A 142 -17.05 2.17 -2.56
N ALA A 143 -16.16 2.11 -3.55
CA ALA A 143 -15.02 3.01 -3.65
C ALA A 143 -14.45 3.06 -5.08
N MET A 144 -13.83 4.17 -5.45
CA MET A 144 -12.83 4.20 -6.52
C MET A 144 -11.54 3.62 -5.96
N ALA A 145 -11.14 2.44 -6.42
CA ALA A 145 -10.01 1.69 -5.90
C ALA A 145 -8.72 2.52 -5.85
N GLY A 146 -8.10 2.59 -4.67
CA GLY A 146 -6.86 3.33 -4.45
C GLY A 146 -6.95 4.85 -4.60
N ILE A 147 -8.14 5.42 -4.79
CA ILE A 147 -8.34 6.85 -5.01
C ILE A 147 -9.18 7.46 -3.87
N MET A 148 -10.44 7.05 -3.74
CA MET A 148 -11.35 7.60 -2.73
C MET A 148 -12.50 6.65 -2.42
N GLY A 149 -12.82 6.50 -1.13
CA GLY A 149 -13.95 5.73 -0.65
C GLY A 149 -15.29 6.40 -0.95
N GLY A 150 -16.35 5.59 -1.02
CA GLY A 150 -17.72 6.04 -1.05
C GLY A 150 -18.23 6.31 0.36
N GLU A 151 -19.12 7.30 0.49
CA GLU A 151 -19.66 7.71 1.78
C GLU A 151 -20.59 6.65 2.38
N GLU A 152 -21.45 6.04 1.56
CA GLU A 152 -22.43 5.08 2.04
C GLU A 152 -21.83 3.87 2.78
N SER A 153 -20.63 3.45 2.39
CA SER A 153 -19.91 2.33 3.00
C SER A 153 -18.91 2.75 4.08
N GLY A 154 -18.72 4.05 4.26
CA GLY A 154 -17.76 4.63 5.18
C GLY A 154 -18.02 4.26 6.64
N ILE A 155 -16.94 4.11 7.42
CA ILE A 155 -17.00 3.96 8.87
C ILE A 155 -17.48 5.25 9.53
N THR A 156 -18.18 5.10 10.65
CA THR A 156 -18.67 6.20 11.49
C THR A 156 -18.27 5.95 12.94
N LEU A 157 -18.58 6.90 13.84
CA LEU A 157 -18.36 6.70 15.28
C LEU A 157 -19.29 5.62 15.89
N GLU A 158 -20.29 5.17 15.15
CA GLU A 158 -21.21 4.11 15.59
C GLU A 158 -20.82 2.73 15.02
N THR A 159 -19.79 2.66 14.18
CA THR A 159 -19.29 1.40 13.61
C THR A 159 -18.75 0.49 14.71
N THR A 160 -19.27 -0.73 14.78
CA THR A 160 -18.85 -1.76 15.72
C THR A 160 -18.13 -2.94 15.06
N GLU A 161 -18.24 -3.04 13.74
CA GLU A 161 -17.56 -4.05 12.94
C GLU A 161 -17.10 -3.43 11.64
N LEU A 162 -15.83 -3.59 11.32
CA LEU A 162 -15.26 -3.05 10.09
C LEU A 162 -14.70 -4.17 9.21
N PHE A 163 -14.72 -3.93 7.88
CA PHE A 163 -13.96 -4.69 6.91
C PHE A 163 -12.75 -3.85 6.49
N LEU A 164 -11.55 -4.33 6.83
CA LEU A 164 -10.28 -3.66 6.52
C LEU A 164 -9.75 -4.18 5.19
N GLU A 165 -9.35 -3.25 4.32
CA GLU A 165 -8.76 -3.49 3.01
C GLU A 165 -7.27 -3.17 3.01
N SER A 166 -6.47 -4.06 2.43
CA SER A 166 -5.10 -3.79 2.01
C SER A 166 -4.87 -4.46 0.66
N ALA A 167 -4.74 -3.66 -0.39
CA ALA A 167 -4.66 -4.19 -1.75
C ALA A 167 -3.45 -3.66 -2.51
N TYR A 168 -3.06 -4.37 -3.55
CA TYR A 168 -2.17 -3.88 -4.58
C TYR A 168 -2.97 -3.60 -5.85
N PHE A 169 -2.98 -2.35 -6.27
CA PHE A 169 -3.55 -1.92 -7.53
C PHE A 169 -2.42 -1.61 -8.51
N ALA A 170 -2.54 -2.11 -9.74
CA ALA A 170 -1.56 -1.83 -10.77
C ALA A 170 -1.49 -0.32 -11.03
N PRO A 171 -0.30 0.30 -11.05
CA PRO A 171 -0.16 1.75 -11.24
C PRO A 171 -0.90 2.28 -12.47
N THR A 172 -0.91 1.52 -13.57
CA THR A 172 -1.61 1.86 -14.82
C THR A 172 -3.13 1.93 -14.66
N ALA A 173 -3.70 1.22 -13.69
CA ALA A 173 -5.13 1.26 -13.39
C ALA A 173 -5.53 2.51 -12.58
N ILE A 174 -4.58 3.16 -11.91
CA ILE A 174 -4.84 4.32 -11.02
C ILE A 174 -4.35 5.63 -11.65
N ALA A 175 -3.24 5.60 -12.37
CA ALA A 175 -2.58 6.80 -12.90
C ALA A 175 -3.53 7.68 -13.71
N GLY A 176 -3.58 8.97 -13.36
CA GLY A 176 -4.36 10.00 -14.04
C GLY A 176 -5.87 10.01 -13.72
N ARG A 177 -6.44 8.93 -13.10
CA ARG A 177 -7.88 8.86 -12.82
C ARG A 177 -8.29 9.91 -11.79
N ALA A 178 -7.60 10.01 -10.68
CA ALA A 178 -7.89 11.03 -9.67
C ALA A 178 -7.88 12.46 -10.24
N ARG A 179 -6.90 12.78 -11.10
CA ARG A 179 -6.81 14.09 -11.76
C ARG A 179 -7.99 14.35 -12.70
N ARG A 180 -8.48 13.31 -13.41
CA ARG A 180 -9.65 13.41 -14.31
C ARG A 180 -10.88 13.90 -13.57
N TYR A 181 -11.06 13.50 -12.32
CA TYR A 181 -12.19 13.90 -11.48
C TYR A 181 -11.90 15.13 -10.60
N GLY A 182 -10.74 15.79 -10.79
CA GLY A 182 -10.41 17.05 -10.13
C GLY A 182 -9.96 16.92 -8.68
N PHE A 183 -9.59 15.73 -8.23
CA PHE A 183 -9.08 15.50 -6.88
C PHE A 183 -7.87 14.57 -6.86
N GLY A 184 -7.25 14.46 -5.70
CA GLY A 184 -6.17 13.54 -5.42
C GLY A 184 -6.14 13.22 -3.94
N SER A 185 -5.54 12.09 -3.59
CA SER A 185 -5.36 11.66 -2.21
C SER A 185 -3.94 11.13 -2.00
N ASP A 186 -3.52 11.04 -0.74
CA ASP A 186 -2.27 10.40 -0.35
C ASP A 186 -2.19 8.93 -0.82
N ALA A 187 -3.34 8.25 -0.89
CA ALA A 187 -3.45 6.91 -1.43
C ALA A 187 -3.22 6.91 -2.94
N SER A 188 -3.95 7.73 -3.72
CA SER A 188 -3.79 7.78 -5.18
C SER A 188 -2.38 8.18 -5.60
N HIS A 189 -1.75 9.11 -4.86
CA HIS A 189 -0.36 9.50 -5.10
C HIS A 189 0.62 8.33 -4.97
N ARG A 190 0.37 7.41 -4.03
CA ARG A 190 1.19 6.21 -3.85
C ARG A 190 0.88 5.15 -4.89
N PHE A 191 -0.39 4.81 -5.08
CA PHE A 191 -0.79 3.76 -6.02
C PHE A 191 -0.43 4.08 -7.47
N GLU A 192 -0.58 5.33 -7.92
CA GLU A 192 -0.24 5.71 -9.30
C GLU A 192 1.26 5.62 -9.60
N ARG A 193 2.12 5.67 -8.57
CA ARG A 193 3.59 5.51 -8.69
C ARG A 193 4.05 4.10 -8.41
N GLY A 194 3.24 3.34 -7.69
CA GLY A 194 3.51 2.00 -7.22
C GLY A 194 3.59 1.90 -5.71
N VAL A 195 3.12 0.77 -5.21
CA VAL A 195 3.26 0.34 -3.82
C VAL A 195 3.92 -1.05 -3.78
N ASP A 196 4.42 -1.43 -2.63
CA ASP A 196 5.02 -2.75 -2.43
C ASP A 196 3.94 -3.85 -2.42
N PHE A 197 3.80 -4.59 -3.52
CA PHE A 197 2.85 -5.70 -3.58
C PHE A 197 3.15 -6.82 -2.57
N GLY A 198 4.37 -6.89 -2.05
CA GLY A 198 4.76 -7.82 -0.99
C GLY A 198 4.31 -7.39 0.41
N ALA A 199 3.99 -6.10 0.61
CA ALA A 199 3.67 -5.55 1.92
C ALA A 199 2.18 -5.58 2.28
N THR A 200 1.27 -5.93 1.38
CA THR A 200 -0.18 -5.90 1.62
C THR A 200 -0.60 -6.65 2.88
N ARG A 201 -0.08 -7.89 3.06
CA ARG A 201 -0.37 -8.70 4.25
C ARG A 201 0.21 -8.06 5.52
N ALA A 202 1.46 -7.64 5.50
CA ALA A 202 2.08 -7.00 6.67
C ALA A 202 1.35 -5.71 7.08
N ALA A 203 0.88 -4.93 6.11
CA ALA A 203 0.15 -3.70 6.40
C ALA A 203 -1.20 -3.95 7.08
N ILE A 204 -1.98 -4.94 6.62
CA ILE A 204 -3.26 -5.27 7.25
C ILE A 204 -3.07 -5.90 8.64
N GLU A 205 -2.01 -6.70 8.86
CA GLU A 205 -1.65 -7.20 10.18
C GLU A 205 -1.29 -6.04 11.12
N ARG A 206 -0.47 -5.09 10.65
CA ARG A 206 -0.09 -3.91 11.44
C ARG A 206 -1.29 -3.04 11.80
N ALA A 207 -2.18 -2.78 10.87
CA ALA A 207 -3.40 -2.02 11.12
C ALA A 207 -4.33 -2.77 12.10
N THR A 208 -4.52 -4.07 11.92
CA THR A 208 -5.31 -4.90 12.83
C THR A 208 -4.75 -4.87 14.24
N GLN A 209 -3.43 -4.99 14.41
CA GLN A 209 -2.76 -4.88 15.72
C GLN A 209 -3.10 -3.55 16.40
N LEU A 210 -2.95 -2.43 15.68
CA LEU A 210 -3.23 -1.10 16.21
C LEU A 210 -4.73 -0.89 16.51
N ILE A 211 -5.62 -1.43 15.68
CA ILE A 211 -7.07 -1.36 15.91
C ILE A 211 -7.42 -2.07 17.22
N ILE A 212 -6.92 -3.29 17.43
CA ILE A 212 -7.20 -4.04 18.67
C ILE A 212 -6.62 -3.33 19.88
N GLU A 213 -5.41 -2.81 19.78
CA GLU A 213 -4.74 -2.10 20.86
C GLU A 213 -5.49 -0.81 21.27
N ILE A 214 -6.01 -0.06 20.33
CA ILE A 214 -6.59 1.27 20.55
C ILE A 214 -8.11 1.22 20.68
N CYS A 215 -8.76 0.47 19.79
CA CYS A 215 -10.22 0.43 19.68
C CYS A 215 -10.82 -0.87 20.27
N GLY A 216 -9.98 -1.83 20.66
CA GLY A 216 -10.44 -3.15 21.08
C GLY A 216 -10.97 -3.97 19.91
N GLY A 217 -11.73 -5.01 20.23
CA GLY A 217 -12.35 -5.89 19.25
C GLY A 217 -11.62 -7.23 19.06
N GLN A 218 -12.06 -7.98 18.05
CA GLN A 218 -11.60 -9.33 17.75
C GLN A 218 -11.18 -9.40 16.27
N ALA A 219 -9.97 -9.89 16.02
CA ALA A 219 -9.51 -10.14 14.66
C ALA A 219 -10.16 -11.43 14.13
N CYS A 220 -10.87 -11.33 13.01
CA CYS A 220 -11.34 -12.47 12.26
C CYS A 220 -10.26 -12.99 11.28
N PRO A 221 -10.48 -14.14 10.62
CA PRO A 221 -9.52 -14.67 9.65
C PRO A 221 -9.21 -13.65 8.54
N LEU A 222 -7.94 -13.55 8.17
CA LEU A 222 -7.52 -12.80 6.99
C LEU A 222 -7.91 -13.60 5.73
N VAL A 223 -8.61 -12.96 4.82
CA VAL A 223 -8.92 -13.49 3.50
C VAL A 223 -8.03 -12.80 2.48
N GLU A 224 -7.38 -13.59 1.63
CA GLU A 224 -6.52 -13.09 0.57
C GLU A 224 -6.95 -13.67 -0.77
N ALA A 225 -7.15 -12.79 -1.75
CA ALA A 225 -7.29 -13.15 -3.15
C ALA A 225 -6.07 -12.64 -3.91
N ALA A 226 -5.45 -13.50 -4.70
CA ALA A 226 -4.26 -13.15 -5.48
C ALA A 226 -4.33 -13.77 -6.87
N ALA A 227 -3.89 -12.99 -7.84
CA ALA A 227 -3.60 -13.40 -9.22
C ALA A 227 -2.09 -13.30 -9.47
N ASP A 228 -1.68 -13.24 -10.72
CA ASP A 228 -0.27 -13.10 -11.09
C ASP A 228 0.28 -11.74 -10.64
N LEU A 229 1.20 -11.77 -9.69
CA LEU A 229 1.91 -10.58 -9.22
C LEU A 229 3.03 -10.18 -10.20
N PRO A 230 3.43 -8.89 -10.24
CA PRO A 230 4.49 -8.43 -11.10
C PRO A 230 5.80 -9.20 -10.87
N ALA A 231 6.32 -9.84 -11.90
CA ALA A 231 7.61 -10.51 -11.84
C ALA A 231 8.73 -9.47 -11.80
N ARG A 232 9.62 -9.57 -10.81
CA ARG A 232 10.82 -8.74 -10.73
C ARG A 232 11.93 -9.38 -11.58
N LYS A 233 12.17 -8.81 -12.76
CA LYS A 233 13.24 -9.30 -13.65
C LYS A 233 14.59 -8.82 -13.12
N PRO A 234 15.62 -9.69 -13.13
CA PRO A 234 16.97 -9.26 -12.82
C PRO A 234 17.46 -8.19 -13.81
N VAL A 235 18.13 -7.17 -13.26
CA VAL A 235 18.72 -6.06 -14.04
C VAL A 235 20.25 -6.19 -13.96
N ARG A 236 20.90 -6.16 -15.12
CA ARG A 236 22.38 -6.24 -15.20
C ARG A 236 22.96 -4.84 -15.04
N LEU A 237 23.98 -4.70 -14.19
CA LEU A 237 24.82 -3.52 -14.06
C LEU A 237 26.25 -3.85 -14.51
N ARG A 238 26.71 -3.18 -15.53
CA ARG A 238 28.10 -3.28 -16.01
C ARG A 238 28.95 -2.23 -15.31
N VAL A 239 29.97 -2.65 -14.56
CA VAL A 239 30.86 -1.75 -13.81
C VAL A 239 31.52 -0.71 -14.73
N ALA A 240 31.97 -1.14 -15.93
CA ALA A 240 32.54 -0.22 -16.92
C ALA A 240 31.54 0.85 -17.40
N ARG A 241 30.22 0.53 -17.43
CA ARG A 241 29.20 1.51 -17.82
C ARG A 241 28.93 2.53 -16.73
N VAL A 242 29.01 2.15 -15.46
CA VAL A 242 28.93 3.10 -14.32
C VAL A 242 29.98 4.17 -14.48
N ALA A 243 31.23 3.78 -14.65
CA ALA A 243 32.34 4.74 -14.84
C ALA A 243 32.13 5.66 -16.06
N LYS A 244 31.62 5.11 -17.17
CA LYS A 244 31.34 5.85 -18.39
C LYS A 244 30.22 6.89 -18.21
N VAL A 245 29.14 6.53 -17.49
CA VAL A 245 27.98 7.42 -17.31
C VAL A 245 28.24 8.47 -16.25
N LEU A 246 28.84 8.09 -15.11
CA LEU A 246 29.06 9.01 -14.00
C LEU A 246 30.35 9.85 -14.15
N GLY A 247 31.25 9.45 -15.03
CA GLY A 247 32.56 10.10 -15.17
C GLY A 247 33.53 9.82 -14.02
N VAL A 248 33.15 8.95 -13.09
CA VAL A 248 33.95 8.53 -11.93
C VAL A 248 34.00 7.01 -11.88
N ALA A 249 35.19 6.45 -11.64
CA ALA A 249 35.36 5.01 -11.51
C ALA A 249 34.97 4.54 -10.10
N PHE A 250 34.18 3.47 -10.04
CA PHE A 250 33.90 2.71 -8.83
C PHE A 250 34.45 1.31 -8.97
N SER A 251 35.02 0.78 -7.89
CA SER A 251 35.41 -0.64 -7.86
C SER A 251 34.15 -1.51 -7.69
N GLY A 252 34.24 -2.77 -8.10
CA GLY A 252 33.14 -3.72 -7.87
C GLY A 252 32.82 -3.91 -6.38
N GLU A 253 33.83 -3.77 -5.49
CA GLU A 253 33.62 -3.82 -4.03
C GLU A 253 32.83 -2.64 -3.51
N GLN A 254 33.09 -1.40 -4.00
CA GLN A 254 32.35 -0.21 -3.65
C GLN A 254 30.88 -0.34 -4.07
N ILE A 255 30.62 -0.80 -5.29
CA ILE A 255 29.25 -1.02 -5.78
C ILE A 255 28.55 -2.11 -4.97
N ALA A 256 29.23 -3.22 -4.66
CA ALA A 256 28.66 -4.28 -3.82
C ALA A 256 28.27 -3.78 -2.42
N GLU A 257 29.12 -2.94 -1.82
CA GLU A 257 28.84 -2.33 -0.51
C GLU A 257 27.62 -1.42 -0.58
N LEU A 258 27.47 -0.58 -1.62
CA LEU A 258 26.30 0.25 -1.83
C LEU A 258 25.01 -0.57 -1.97
N PHE A 259 25.04 -1.63 -2.79
CA PHE A 259 23.89 -2.52 -2.95
C PHE A 259 23.51 -3.25 -1.66
N ASN A 260 24.50 -3.68 -0.87
CA ASN A 260 24.25 -4.28 0.45
C ASN A 260 23.57 -3.28 1.40
N ARG A 261 24.04 -2.02 1.46
CA ARG A 261 23.41 -0.96 2.28
C ARG A 261 21.97 -0.65 1.86
N LEU A 262 21.71 -0.67 0.54
CA LEU A 262 20.38 -0.48 -0.02
C LEU A 262 19.48 -1.73 0.07
N ALA A 263 20.02 -2.84 0.58
CA ALA A 263 19.37 -4.15 0.63
C ALA A 263 18.88 -4.62 -0.76
N LEU A 264 19.66 -4.38 -1.80
CA LEU A 264 19.43 -4.86 -3.15
C LEU A 264 20.13 -6.22 -3.34
N PRO A 265 19.38 -7.33 -3.47
CA PRO A 265 19.95 -8.64 -3.71
C PRO A 265 20.65 -8.71 -5.08
N PHE A 266 21.86 -9.22 -5.12
CA PHE A 266 22.61 -9.38 -6.36
C PHE A 266 23.44 -10.65 -6.40
N THR A 267 23.82 -11.06 -7.63
CA THR A 267 24.89 -12.02 -7.91
C THR A 267 25.95 -11.35 -8.78
N ARG A 268 27.20 -11.83 -8.70
CA ARG A 268 28.26 -11.36 -9.59
C ARG A 268 28.39 -12.26 -10.82
N GLU A 269 28.54 -11.63 -11.98
CA GLU A 269 28.84 -12.28 -13.25
C GLU A 269 30.13 -11.67 -13.82
N GLY A 270 31.27 -12.23 -13.45
CA GLY A 270 32.58 -11.61 -13.69
C GLY A 270 32.73 -10.31 -12.92
N ASP A 271 32.96 -9.21 -13.64
CA ASP A 271 33.05 -7.87 -13.04
C ASP A 271 31.67 -7.21 -12.88
N ASP A 272 30.63 -7.74 -13.51
CA ASP A 272 29.27 -7.14 -13.52
C ASP A 272 28.41 -7.70 -12.40
N PHE A 273 27.27 -7.04 -12.19
CA PHE A 273 26.23 -7.41 -11.22
C PHE A 273 24.94 -7.78 -11.93
N LEU A 274 24.26 -8.80 -11.43
CA LEU A 274 22.89 -9.11 -11.75
C LEU A 274 22.04 -8.87 -10.50
N VAL A 275 21.26 -7.77 -10.49
CA VAL A 275 20.48 -7.33 -9.34
C VAL A 275 19.04 -7.76 -9.54
N THR A 276 18.44 -8.44 -8.56
CA THR A 276 16.99 -8.74 -8.55
C THR A 276 16.30 -7.72 -7.64
N PRO A 277 15.61 -6.70 -8.20
CA PRO A 277 15.00 -5.67 -7.38
C PRO A 277 13.93 -6.25 -6.46
N PRO A 278 13.92 -5.92 -5.15
CA PRO A 278 12.85 -6.34 -4.26
C PRO A 278 11.50 -5.69 -4.63
N SER A 279 10.40 -6.23 -4.13
CA SER A 279 9.03 -5.78 -4.46
C SER A 279 8.77 -4.30 -4.19
N TYR A 280 9.45 -3.73 -3.19
CA TYR A 280 9.33 -2.30 -2.84
C TYR A 280 10.17 -1.35 -3.73
N ARG A 281 11.03 -1.88 -4.61
CA ARG A 281 11.81 -1.13 -5.60
C ARG A 281 11.22 -1.38 -6.99
N PHE A 282 9.94 -1.01 -7.13
CA PHE A 282 9.20 -1.11 -8.39
C PHE A 282 9.75 -0.17 -9.48
N ASP A 283 10.55 0.81 -9.10
CA ASP A 283 11.24 1.81 -9.91
C ASP A 283 12.47 1.27 -10.66
N ILE A 284 13.11 0.20 -10.18
CA ILE A 284 14.31 -0.38 -10.81
C ILE A 284 13.88 -1.37 -11.90
N GLU A 285 14.07 -1.00 -13.17
CA GLU A 285 13.72 -1.82 -14.32
C GLU A 285 14.85 -1.95 -15.35
N ILE A 286 15.73 -0.95 -15.42
CA ILE A 286 16.83 -0.87 -16.39
C ILE A 286 18.17 -0.60 -15.72
N GLU A 287 19.26 -0.73 -16.47
CA GLU A 287 20.63 -0.54 -15.97
C GLU A 287 20.86 0.87 -15.40
N GLU A 288 20.24 1.87 -16.02
CA GLU A 288 20.35 3.28 -15.64
C GLU A 288 19.79 3.54 -14.24
N ASP A 289 18.74 2.82 -13.83
CA ASP A 289 18.18 2.94 -12.48
C ASP A 289 19.17 2.46 -11.41
N LEU A 290 19.95 1.41 -11.72
CA LEU A 290 21.03 0.94 -10.84
C LEU A 290 22.23 1.89 -10.83
N ILE A 291 22.52 2.56 -11.95
CA ILE A 291 23.56 3.59 -12.02
C ILE A 291 23.17 4.80 -11.17
N GLU A 292 21.89 5.17 -11.16
CA GLU A 292 21.37 6.22 -10.27
C GLU A 292 21.61 5.87 -8.80
N GLU A 293 21.34 4.62 -8.40
CA GLU A 293 21.59 4.17 -7.01
C GLU A 293 23.07 4.26 -6.62
N VAL A 294 23.97 4.02 -7.55
CA VAL A 294 25.42 4.19 -7.31
C VAL A 294 25.81 5.65 -7.22
N ALA A 295 25.10 6.54 -7.92
CA ALA A 295 25.40 7.97 -7.97
C ALA A 295 24.93 8.73 -6.70
N ARG A 296 23.95 8.22 -6.01
CA ARG A 296 23.35 8.80 -4.80
C ARG A 296 24.18 8.54 -3.56
#